data_2302fc745cf2a0e10abb99693c26beb5
#
_entry.id   2302fc745cf2a0e10abb99693c26beb5
#
_cell.length_a   1.000
_cell.length_b   1.000
_cell.length_c   1.000
_cell.angle_alpha   90.00
_cell.angle_beta   90.00
_cell.angle_gamma   90.00
#
_symmetry.space_group_name_H-M   'P 1'
#
loop_
_entity.id
_entity.type
_entity.pdbx_description
1 polymer ?
#
loop_
_entity_poly.entity_id
_entity_poly.type
_entity_poly.pdbx_seq_one_letter_code
_entity_poly.pdbx_strand_id
1 'polypeptide(L)'
;MSSAQDILKSLPLPSIERPFGIELWPIFDKAYTAVMGYHPQDFDFQPRVTPLSTLKESSLTILTYYVVIFGGRELMRNRKPFKLNGPFMIHNFYLTAISAILLVLFLEQLIPTVYNHGIFYAICDVKGGWTPPLVTLYYV
;
A
#
# COMPACT_ATOMS: atom_id res chain seq x y z
N MET A 1 13.81 10.15 35.54
CA MET A 1 12.76 10.52 34.56
C MET A 1 13.48 11.20 33.41
N SER A 2 13.68 10.48 32.34
CA SER A 2 14.27 11.06 31.11
C SER A 2 13.29 12.11 30.57
N SER A 3 13.75 13.32 30.41
CA SER A 3 12.92 14.44 29.97
C SER A 3 12.46 14.17 28.54
N ALA A 4 11.21 14.51 28.19
CA ALA A 4 10.70 14.42 26.81
C ALA A 4 11.63 15.13 25.81
N GLN A 5 12.43 16.10 26.26
CA GLN A 5 13.45 16.79 25.47
C GLN A 5 14.66 15.92 25.11
N ASP A 6 15.02 14.93 25.97
CA ASP A 6 16.13 14.01 25.68
C ASP A 6 15.69 12.97 24.63
N ILE A 7 14.43 12.58 24.64
CA ILE A 7 13.84 11.68 23.65
C ILE A 7 13.74 12.39 22.29
N LEU A 8 13.33 13.66 22.27
CA LEU A 8 13.26 14.45 21.03
C LEU A 8 14.66 14.69 20.40
N LYS A 9 15.70 14.87 21.24
CA LYS A 9 17.09 15.03 20.79
C LYS A 9 17.72 13.73 20.26
N SER A 10 17.20 12.60 20.68
CA SER A 10 17.67 11.28 20.22
C SER A 10 16.99 10.79 18.93
N LEU A 11 15.94 11.48 18.47
CA LEU A 11 15.30 11.15 17.19
C LEU A 11 16.22 11.54 16.03
N PRO A 12 16.50 10.64 15.09
CA PRO A 12 17.31 10.97 13.92
C PRO A 12 16.63 12.07 13.11
N LEU A 13 17.40 13.09 12.75
CA LEU A 13 16.88 14.21 11.94
C LEU A 13 16.49 13.70 10.55
N PRO A 14 15.37 14.21 9.99
CA PRO A 14 14.99 13.91 8.62
C PRO A 14 16.13 14.25 7.64
N SER A 15 16.43 13.34 6.73
CA SER A 15 17.38 13.52 5.64
C SER A 15 16.76 13.10 4.32
N ILE A 16 17.41 13.38 3.20
CA ILE A 16 16.91 12.97 1.88
C ILE A 16 16.79 11.44 1.77
N GLU A 17 17.74 10.72 2.36
CA GLU A 17 17.71 9.24 2.39
C GLU A 17 16.74 8.67 3.43
N ARG A 18 16.38 9.48 4.43
CA ARG A 18 15.45 9.13 5.51
C ARG A 18 14.45 10.27 5.72
N PRO A 19 13.49 10.45 4.84
CA PRO A 19 12.58 11.61 4.87
C PRO A 19 11.84 11.79 6.19
N PHE A 20 11.58 10.69 6.88
CA PHE A 20 10.86 10.69 8.17
C PHE A 20 11.80 10.50 9.39
N GLY A 21 13.14 10.53 9.17
CA GLY A 21 14.13 10.26 10.23
C GLY A 21 14.22 8.80 10.66
N ILE A 22 13.25 7.96 10.30
CA ILE A 22 13.16 6.54 10.63
C ILE A 22 13.06 5.77 9.32
N GLU A 23 13.74 4.63 9.22
CA GLU A 23 13.58 3.69 8.10
C GLU A 23 12.38 2.78 8.39
N LEU A 24 11.29 2.99 7.68
CA LEU A 24 10.06 2.19 7.81
C LEU A 24 10.11 0.93 6.96
N TRP A 25 10.88 0.96 5.87
CA TRP A 25 11.03 -0.17 4.96
C TRP A 25 11.44 -1.47 5.65
N PRO A 26 12.44 -1.52 6.56
CA PRO A 26 12.82 -2.77 7.24
C PRO A 26 11.70 -3.35 8.11
N ILE A 27 10.83 -2.51 8.66
CA ILE A 27 9.67 -2.94 9.45
C ILE A 27 8.64 -3.58 8.53
N PHE A 28 8.36 -2.94 7.40
CA PHE A 28 7.46 -3.47 6.38
C PHE A 28 7.98 -4.80 5.80
N ASP A 29 9.27 -4.87 5.45
CA ASP A 29 9.92 -6.07 4.92
C ASP A 29 9.75 -7.28 5.87
N LYS A 30 10.00 -7.10 7.16
CA LYS A 30 9.78 -8.15 8.16
C LYS A 30 8.32 -8.58 8.25
N ALA A 31 7.39 -7.63 8.27
CA ALA A 31 5.97 -7.92 8.34
C ALA A 31 5.47 -8.62 7.08
N TYR A 32 5.88 -8.15 5.92
CA TYR A 32 5.54 -8.73 4.62
C TYR A 32 6.09 -10.16 4.49
N THR A 33 7.37 -10.36 4.81
CA THR A 33 8.02 -11.68 4.77
C THR A 33 7.37 -12.67 5.72
N ALA A 34 6.94 -12.22 6.91
CA ALA A 34 6.22 -13.07 7.86
C ALA A 34 4.86 -13.56 7.33
N VAL A 35 4.19 -12.76 6.49
CA VAL A 35 2.87 -13.09 5.93
C VAL A 35 2.99 -13.84 4.61
N MET A 36 3.86 -13.38 3.72
CA MET A 36 3.98 -13.88 2.34
C MET A 36 5.02 -14.99 2.18
N GLY A 37 5.99 -15.10 3.10
CA GLY A 37 7.05 -16.11 3.07
C GLY A 37 8.25 -15.77 2.16
N TYR A 38 8.26 -14.58 1.54
CA TYR A 38 9.36 -14.08 0.71
C TYR A 38 9.50 -12.56 0.89
N HIS A 39 10.68 -12.01 0.54
CA HIS A 39 10.94 -10.58 0.69
C HIS A 39 10.21 -9.74 -0.38
N PRO A 40 9.76 -8.51 -0.06
CA PRO A 40 9.12 -7.62 -1.03
C PRO A 40 9.99 -7.31 -2.26
N GLN A 41 11.32 -7.36 -2.09
CA GLN A 41 12.30 -7.12 -3.17
C GLN A 41 12.37 -8.27 -4.17
N ASP A 42 11.96 -9.48 -3.75
CA ASP A 42 11.93 -10.69 -4.59
C ASP A 42 10.62 -10.82 -5.37
N PHE A 43 9.71 -9.85 -5.21
CA PHE A 43 8.46 -9.83 -5.95
C PHE A 43 8.73 -9.64 -7.44
N ASP A 44 8.36 -10.63 -8.23
CA ASP A 44 8.41 -10.60 -9.69
C ASP A 44 7.00 -10.73 -10.27
N PHE A 45 6.60 -9.69 -11.01
CA PHE A 45 5.34 -9.72 -11.71
C PHE A 45 5.41 -10.64 -12.92
N GLN A 46 4.79 -11.80 -12.81
CA GLN A 46 4.73 -12.78 -13.89
C GLN A 46 3.32 -12.82 -14.48
N PRO A 47 3.14 -12.41 -15.77
CA PRO A 47 1.87 -12.56 -16.46
C PRO A 47 1.38 -14.00 -16.41
N ARG A 48 0.12 -14.22 -16.04
CA ARG A 48 -0.58 -15.51 -15.85
C ARG A 48 -0.25 -16.26 -14.55
N VAL A 49 0.75 -15.86 -13.80
CA VAL A 49 1.07 -16.46 -12.48
C VAL A 49 0.60 -15.53 -11.36
N THR A 50 0.88 -14.25 -11.49
CA THR A 50 0.40 -13.24 -10.53
C THR A 50 -1.13 -13.11 -10.62
N PRO A 51 -1.87 -13.17 -9.50
CA PRO A 51 -3.32 -13.00 -9.49
C PRO A 51 -3.76 -11.72 -10.21
N LEU A 52 -4.87 -11.79 -10.95
CA LEU A 52 -5.43 -10.67 -11.74
C LEU A 52 -4.51 -10.13 -12.85
N SER A 53 -3.45 -10.84 -13.20
CA SER A 53 -2.52 -10.43 -14.25
C SER A 53 -3.05 -10.62 -15.67
N THR A 54 -4.13 -11.37 -15.86
CA THR A 54 -4.73 -11.60 -17.17
C THR A 54 -6.02 -10.80 -17.33
N LEU A 55 -6.29 -10.36 -18.58
CA LEU A 55 -7.53 -9.67 -18.91
C LEU A 55 -8.77 -10.51 -18.56
N LYS A 56 -8.69 -11.83 -18.72
CA LYS A 56 -9.78 -12.76 -18.38
C LYS A 56 -10.10 -12.73 -16.88
N GLU A 57 -9.09 -12.82 -16.02
CA GLU A 57 -9.26 -12.79 -14.56
C GLU A 57 -9.80 -11.44 -14.09
N SER A 58 -9.22 -10.35 -14.59
CA SER A 58 -9.67 -9.00 -14.29
C SER A 58 -11.11 -8.77 -14.73
N SER A 59 -11.48 -9.20 -15.95
CA SER A 59 -12.85 -9.07 -16.45
C SER A 59 -13.84 -9.92 -15.65
N LEU A 60 -13.44 -11.14 -15.26
CA LEU A 60 -14.28 -12.00 -14.44
C LEU A 60 -14.51 -11.42 -13.05
N THR A 61 -13.48 -10.86 -12.44
CA THR A 61 -13.56 -10.19 -11.14
C THR A 61 -14.49 -8.98 -11.19
N ILE A 62 -14.35 -8.13 -12.22
CA ILE A 62 -15.22 -6.98 -12.44
C ILE A 62 -16.67 -7.43 -12.64
N LEU A 63 -16.90 -8.44 -13.48
CA LEU A 63 -18.24 -8.98 -13.70
C LEU A 63 -18.86 -9.53 -12.41
N THR A 64 -18.09 -10.31 -11.65
CA THR A 64 -18.51 -10.84 -10.35
C THR A 64 -18.87 -9.72 -9.38
N TYR A 65 -18.06 -8.66 -9.32
CA TYR A 65 -18.34 -7.47 -8.52
C TYR A 65 -19.70 -6.86 -8.89
N TYR A 66 -19.98 -6.64 -10.17
CA TYR A 66 -21.24 -6.07 -10.62
C TYR A 66 -22.44 -7.00 -10.29
N VAL A 67 -22.30 -8.31 -10.51
CA VAL A 67 -23.35 -9.28 -10.17
C VAL A 67 -23.65 -9.25 -8.67
N VAL A 68 -22.63 -9.22 -7.83
CA VAL A 68 -22.81 -9.15 -6.36
C VAL A 68 -23.46 -7.84 -5.93
N ILE A 69 -23.04 -6.71 -6.46
CA ILE A 69 -23.58 -5.39 -6.07
C ILE A 69 -25.03 -5.23 -6.55
N PHE A 70 -25.30 -5.48 -7.83
CA PHE A 70 -26.65 -5.30 -8.38
C PHE A 70 -27.60 -6.40 -7.91
N GLY A 71 -27.16 -7.64 -7.86
CA GLY A 71 -27.94 -8.75 -7.32
C GLY A 71 -28.22 -8.59 -5.82
N GLY A 72 -27.22 -8.19 -5.05
CA GLY A 72 -27.37 -7.85 -3.64
C GLY A 72 -28.34 -6.71 -3.40
N ARG A 73 -28.24 -5.64 -4.20
CA ARG A 73 -29.18 -4.51 -4.16
C ARG A 73 -30.61 -4.96 -4.41
N GLU A 74 -30.85 -5.79 -5.43
CA GLU A 74 -32.20 -6.28 -5.75
C GLU A 74 -32.73 -7.22 -4.65
N LEU A 75 -31.91 -8.10 -4.13
CA LEU A 75 -32.26 -8.98 -3.01
C LEU A 75 -32.64 -8.19 -1.75
N MET A 76 -31.98 -7.07 -1.53
CA MET A 76 -32.18 -6.20 -0.36
C MET A 76 -33.28 -5.17 -0.55
N ARG A 77 -33.82 -5.01 -1.75
CA ARG A 77 -34.77 -3.95 -2.13
C ARG A 77 -35.98 -3.84 -1.19
N ASN A 78 -36.51 -5.00 -0.76
CA ASN A 78 -37.69 -5.07 0.11
C ASN A 78 -37.35 -5.36 1.59
N ARG A 79 -36.05 -5.27 1.96
CA ARG A 79 -35.60 -5.49 3.33
C ARG A 79 -35.41 -4.16 4.06
N LYS A 80 -35.56 -4.18 5.38
CA LYS A 80 -35.25 -3.01 6.21
C LYS A 80 -33.75 -2.70 6.12
N PRO A 81 -33.37 -1.43 5.99
CA PRO A 81 -31.94 -1.06 5.94
C PRO A 81 -31.20 -1.49 7.20
N PHE A 82 -30.01 -2.04 7.03
CA PHE A 82 -29.13 -2.35 8.16
C PHE A 82 -28.49 -1.07 8.71
N LYS A 83 -28.45 -0.93 10.03
CA LYS A 83 -27.68 0.12 10.69
C LYS A 83 -26.21 -0.30 10.79
N LEU A 84 -25.44 0.01 9.76
CA LEU A 84 -24.03 -0.40 9.63
C LEU A 84 -23.03 0.68 10.09
N ASN A 85 -23.46 1.66 10.91
CA ASN A 85 -22.59 2.77 11.30
C ASN A 85 -21.31 2.31 11.98
N GLY A 86 -21.36 1.35 12.89
CA GLY A 86 -20.18 0.79 13.57
C GLY A 86 -19.24 0.05 12.62
N PRO A 87 -19.70 -0.98 11.90
CA PRO A 87 -18.89 -1.68 10.91
C PRO A 87 -18.31 -0.76 9.84
N PHE A 88 -19.07 0.23 9.37
CA PHE A 88 -18.61 1.20 8.38
C PHE A 88 -17.48 2.09 8.91
N MET A 89 -17.59 2.54 10.15
CA MET A 89 -16.55 3.34 10.79
C MET A 89 -15.25 2.55 10.97
N ILE A 90 -15.34 1.30 11.42
CA ILE A 90 -14.17 0.42 11.59
C ILE A 90 -13.52 0.14 10.23
N HIS A 91 -14.31 -0.17 9.21
CA HIS A 91 -13.82 -0.43 7.86
C HIS A 91 -13.09 0.79 7.28
N ASN A 92 -13.70 1.98 7.37
CA ASN A 92 -13.08 3.20 6.87
C ASN A 92 -11.81 3.56 7.64
N PHE A 93 -11.79 3.37 8.95
CA PHE A 93 -10.58 3.57 9.75
C PHE A 93 -9.46 2.62 9.31
N TYR A 94 -9.76 1.34 9.14
CA TYR A 94 -8.81 0.34 8.65
C TYR A 94 -8.24 0.70 7.27
N LEU A 95 -9.10 1.05 6.31
CA LEU A 95 -8.66 1.46 4.98
C LEU A 95 -7.79 2.73 5.03
N THR A 96 -8.18 3.73 5.84
CA THR A 96 -7.41 4.96 6.00
C THR A 96 -6.04 4.69 6.61
N ALA A 97 -5.96 3.85 7.63
CA ALA A 97 -4.71 3.49 8.28
C ALA A 97 -3.76 2.77 7.32
N ILE A 98 -4.25 1.76 6.59
CA ILE A 98 -3.44 1.06 5.58
C ILE A 98 -2.98 2.02 4.49
N SER A 99 -3.87 2.83 3.93
CA SER A 99 -3.52 3.78 2.89
C SER A 99 -2.47 4.79 3.35
N ALA A 100 -2.55 5.26 4.60
CA ALA A 100 -1.55 6.16 5.17
C ALA A 100 -0.19 5.48 5.32
N ILE A 101 -0.15 4.23 5.80
CA ILE A 101 1.08 3.44 5.91
C ILE A 101 1.71 3.22 4.54
N LEU A 102 0.93 2.79 3.55
CA LEU A 102 1.42 2.57 2.18
C LEU A 102 1.93 3.87 1.55
N LEU A 103 1.22 4.98 1.75
CA LEU A 103 1.67 6.29 1.27
C LEU A 103 3.02 6.69 1.85
N VAL A 104 3.20 6.52 3.17
CA VAL A 104 4.45 6.87 3.84
C VAL A 104 5.60 5.99 3.34
N LEU A 105 5.40 4.68 3.20
CA LEU A 105 6.38 3.75 2.63
C LEU A 105 6.72 4.10 1.17
N PHE A 106 5.71 4.45 0.39
CA PHE A 106 5.91 4.87 -1.00
C PHE A 106 6.75 6.14 -1.09
N LEU A 107 6.45 7.14 -0.26
CA LEU A 107 7.22 8.39 -0.20
C LEU A 107 8.66 8.15 0.27
N GLU A 108 8.89 7.25 1.23
CA GLU A 108 10.23 6.88 1.68
C GLU A 108 11.11 6.37 0.54
N GLN A 109 10.54 5.56 -0.37
CA GLN A 109 11.26 5.03 -1.53
C GLN A 109 11.38 6.04 -2.68
N LEU A 110 10.36 6.87 -2.87
CA LEU A 110 10.27 7.77 -4.01
C LEU A 110 11.07 9.07 -3.82
N ILE A 111 11.07 9.66 -2.62
CA ILE A 111 11.70 10.97 -2.35
C ILE A 111 13.19 10.98 -2.72
N PRO A 112 14.03 10.00 -2.31
CA PRO A 112 15.42 9.95 -2.70
C PRO A 112 15.62 9.89 -4.22
N THR A 113 14.80 9.11 -4.90
CA THR A 113 14.86 8.96 -6.36
C THR A 113 14.50 10.27 -7.08
N VAL A 114 13.42 10.93 -6.66
CA VAL A 114 13.01 12.22 -7.21
C VAL A 114 14.06 13.30 -6.97
N TYR A 115 14.63 13.34 -5.78
CA TYR A 115 15.63 14.34 -5.43
C TYR A 115 16.95 14.18 -6.24
N ASN A 116 17.43 12.95 -6.38
CA ASN A 116 18.72 12.67 -7.02
C ASN A 116 18.64 12.66 -8.56
N HIS A 117 17.52 12.25 -9.14
CA HIS A 117 17.39 12.02 -10.58
C HIS A 117 16.27 12.84 -11.24
N GLY A 118 15.46 13.52 -10.45
CA GLY A 118 14.32 14.30 -10.92
C GLY A 118 13.03 13.50 -11.10
N ILE A 119 11.93 14.22 -11.18
CA ILE A 119 10.58 13.66 -11.23
C ILE A 119 10.34 12.85 -12.51
N PHE A 120 10.89 13.30 -13.63
CA PHE A 120 10.71 12.63 -14.92
C PHE A 120 11.34 11.23 -14.93
N TYR A 121 12.55 11.12 -14.38
CA TYR A 121 13.23 9.84 -14.20
C TYR A 121 12.45 8.92 -13.25
N ALA A 122 11.98 9.44 -12.12
CA ALA A 122 11.23 8.68 -11.14
C ALA A 122 9.90 8.10 -11.68
N ILE A 123 9.27 8.78 -12.66
CA ILE A 123 7.97 8.34 -13.20
C ILE A 123 8.12 7.55 -14.50
N CYS A 124 9.02 7.95 -15.38
CA CYS A 124 9.09 7.43 -16.75
C CYS A 124 10.19 6.38 -16.97
N ASP A 125 11.23 6.36 -16.13
CA ASP A 125 12.31 5.39 -16.27
C ASP A 125 11.98 4.10 -15.50
N VAL A 126 12.18 2.96 -16.15
CA VAL A 126 11.94 1.62 -15.55
C VAL A 126 12.81 1.40 -14.31
N LYS A 127 14.03 1.94 -14.30
CA LYS A 127 14.96 1.83 -13.17
C LYS A 127 14.68 2.86 -12.05
N GLY A 128 13.95 3.92 -12.37
CA GLY A 128 13.65 5.00 -11.44
C GLY A 128 12.40 4.76 -10.61
N GLY A 129 11.26 4.55 -11.27
CA GLY A 129 9.95 4.48 -10.62
C GLY A 129 9.42 3.06 -10.42
N TRP A 130 9.91 2.09 -11.19
CA TRP A 130 9.41 0.71 -11.17
C TRP A 130 10.38 -0.24 -10.50
N THR A 131 10.99 0.20 -9.41
CA THR A 131 11.83 -0.67 -8.56
C THR A 131 10.99 -1.77 -7.90
N PRO A 132 11.56 -2.95 -7.60
CA PRO A 132 10.82 -4.03 -6.94
C PRO A 132 10.06 -3.59 -5.67
N PRO A 133 10.64 -2.78 -4.77
CA PRO A 133 9.92 -2.25 -3.63
C PRO A 133 8.65 -1.45 -3.98
N LEU A 134 8.74 -0.54 -4.95
CA LEU A 134 7.59 0.29 -5.37
C LEU A 134 6.52 -0.55 -6.06
N VAL A 135 6.93 -1.52 -6.89
CA VAL A 135 5.99 -2.45 -7.54
C VAL A 135 5.26 -3.29 -6.49
N THR A 136 5.96 -3.80 -5.48
CA THR A 136 5.33 -4.56 -4.39
C THR A 136 4.32 -3.71 -3.63
N LEU A 137 4.66 -2.48 -3.25
CA LEU A 137 3.72 -1.56 -2.58
C LEU A 137 2.48 -1.24 -3.41
N TYR A 138 2.61 -1.27 -4.74
CA TYR A 138 1.47 -1.07 -5.63
C TYR A 138 0.52 -2.27 -5.65
N TYR A 139 1.04 -3.49 -5.43
CA TYR A 139 0.24 -4.74 -5.44
C TYR A 139 -0.33 -5.13 -4.07
N VAL A 140 0.17 -4.58 -2.97
CA VAL A 140 -0.35 -4.81 -1.61
C VAL A 140 -1.61 -4.02 -1.35
#